data_86c1443b75c187acd229f2e3e9c784d0
#
_entry.id   86c1443b75c187acd229f2e3e9c784d0
#
_cell.length_a   1.000
_cell.length_b   1.000
_cell.length_c   1.000
_cell.angle_alpha   90.00
_cell.angle_beta   90.00
_cell.angle_gamma   90.00
#
_symmetry.space_group_name_H-M   'P 1'
#
loop_
_entity.id
_entity.type
_entity.pdbx_description
1 polymer ?
#
loop_
_entity_poly.entity_id
_entity_poly.type
_entity_poly.pdbx_seq_one_letter_code
_entity_poly.pdbx_strand_id
1 'polypeptide(L)'
;MNSNTKTIEALVISAKDVLREKIMAIYHKNKYNRTMTEYEREALNQYYVDYKALLGNSYIDKRYNRMDKWKVIYDDDPYDDEE
;
A
#
# COMPACT_ATOMS: atom_id res chain seq x y z
N MET A 1 -5.57 34.20 1.37
CA MET A 1 -4.60 33.17 1.42
C MET A 1 -4.00 32.89 0.06
N ASN A 2 -2.80 32.58 0.05
CA ASN A 2 -2.05 32.46 -1.16
C ASN A 2 -2.29 31.09 -1.85
N SER A 3 -1.87 31.04 -3.10
CA SER A 3 -2.03 29.84 -3.91
C SER A 3 -1.13 28.69 -3.46
N ASN A 4 -0.07 28.96 -2.68
CA ASN A 4 0.84 27.90 -2.22
C ASN A 4 0.17 26.91 -1.28
N THR A 5 -0.66 27.40 -0.37
CA THR A 5 -1.39 26.50 0.55
C THR A 5 -2.33 25.59 -0.22
N LYS A 6 -3.05 26.16 -1.20
CA LYS A 6 -3.97 25.35 -2.02
C LYS A 6 -3.22 24.34 -2.86
N THR A 7 -2.06 24.70 -3.37
CA THR A 7 -1.23 23.79 -4.14
C THR A 7 -0.76 22.63 -3.27
N ILE A 8 -0.30 22.93 -2.06
CA ILE A 8 0.15 21.89 -1.12
C ILE A 8 -1.01 20.95 -0.77
N GLU A 9 -2.19 21.50 -0.49
CA GLU A 9 -3.36 20.69 -0.19
C GLU A 9 -3.72 19.76 -1.34
N ALA A 10 -3.68 20.29 -2.57
CA ALA A 10 -3.97 19.50 -3.75
C ALA A 10 -2.96 18.36 -3.93
N LEU A 11 -1.68 18.61 -3.67
CA LEU A 11 -0.65 17.60 -3.76
C LEU A 11 -0.84 16.51 -2.72
N VAL A 12 -1.23 16.88 -1.50
CA VAL A 12 -1.51 15.91 -0.44
C VAL A 12 -2.68 15.01 -0.83
N ILE A 13 -3.75 15.60 -1.36
CA ILE A 13 -4.92 14.83 -1.79
C ILE A 13 -4.53 13.87 -2.91
N SER A 14 -3.76 14.36 -3.89
CA SER A 14 -3.31 13.52 -5.00
C SER A 14 -2.43 12.37 -4.52
N ALA A 15 -1.53 12.64 -3.58
CA ALA A 15 -0.66 11.61 -3.02
C ALA A 15 -1.47 10.54 -2.29
N LYS A 16 -2.48 10.95 -1.51
CA LYS A 16 -3.35 10.00 -0.83
C LYS A 16 -4.11 9.13 -1.82
N ASP A 17 -4.60 9.72 -2.88
CA ASP A 17 -5.35 8.99 -3.90
C ASP A 17 -4.47 7.93 -4.57
N VAL A 18 -3.24 8.27 -4.89
CA VAL A 18 -2.31 7.32 -5.49
C VAL A 18 -2.01 6.17 -4.53
N LEU A 19 -1.74 6.49 -3.27
CA LEU A 19 -1.43 5.46 -2.27
C LEU A 19 -2.62 4.53 -2.04
N ARG A 20 -3.82 5.09 -1.97
CA ARG A 20 -5.03 4.30 -1.83
C ARG A 20 -5.20 3.34 -3.00
N GLU A 21 -4.98 3.81 -4.23
CA GLU A 21 -5.07 2.98 -5.40
C GLU A 21 -4.06 1.83 -5.37
N LYS A 22 -2.83 2.12 -4.96
CA LYS A 22 -1.79 1.09 -4.86
C LYS A 22 -2.13 0.03 -3.82
N ILE A 23 -2.63 0.45 -2.68
CA ILE A 23 -3.05 -0.49 -1.63
C ILE A 23 -4.21 -1.35 -2.14
N MET A 24 -5.21 -0.72 -2.74
CA MET A 24 -6.38 -1.45 -3.23
C MET A 24 -6.06 -2.35 -4.40
N ALA A 25 -5.06 -2.01 -5.20
CA ALA A 25 -4.62 -2.88 -6.30
C ALA A 25 -4.08 -4.20 -5.75
N ILE A 26 -3.29 -4.17 -4.68
CA ILE A 26 -2.79 -5.39 -4.04
C ILE A 26 -3.97 -6.18 -3.46
N TYR A 27 -4.90 -5.49 -2.81
CA TYR A 27 -6.09 -6.11 -2.24
C TYR A 27 -6.91 -6.85 -3.31
N HIS A 28 -7.26 -6.17 -4.39
CA HIS A 28 -8.10 -6.76 -5.44
C HIS A 28 -7.40 -7.89 -6.17
N LYS A 29 -6.11 -7.78 -6.36
CA LYS A 29 -5.34 -8.81 -7.03
C LYS A 29 -5.34 -10.12 -6.23
N ASN A 30 -5.24 -10.02 -4.91
CA ASN A 30 -4.94 -11.19 -4.06
C ASN A 30 -6.09 -11.62 -3.14
N LYS A 31 -7.21 -10.93 -3.15
CA LYS A 31 -8.29 -11.16 -2.17
C LYS A 31 -8.90 -12.57 -2.22
N TYR A 32 -8.89 -13.19 -3.37
CA TYR A 32 -9.49 -14.52 -3.50
C TYR A 32 -8.57 -15.61 -2.97
N ASN A 33 -7.28 -15.47 -3.19
CA ASN A 33 -6.30 -16.43 -2.71
C ASN A 33 -5.82 -16.12 -1.29
N ARG A 34 -5.96 -14.86 -0.88
CA ARG A 34 -5.52 -14.37 0.43
C ARG A 34 -4.04 -14.61 0.64
N THR A 35 -3.26 -14.34 -0.39
CA THR A 35 -1.81 -14.45 -0.37
C THR A 35 -1.22 -13.20 -0.99
N MET A 36 0.05 -12.95 -0.71
CA MET A 36 0.78 -11.89 -1.38
C MET A 36 2.25 -12.27 -1.38
N THR A 37 2.99 -11.70 -2.31
CA THR A 37 4.43 -11.91 -2.36
C THR A 37 5.11 -11.10 -1.27
N GLU A 38 6.35 -11.46 -0.96
CA GLU A 38 7.15 -10.70 0.00
C GLU A 38 7.30 -9.25 -0.45
N TYR A 39 7.54 -9.04 -1.74
CA TYR A 39 7.63 -7.69 -2.29
C TYR A 39 6.34 -6.91 -2.06
N GLU A 40 5.21 -7.54 -2.33
CA GLU A 40 3.91 -6.87 -2.12
C GLU A 40 3.69 -6.53 -0.65
N ARG A 41 4.12 -7.40 0.26
CA ARG A 41 3.98 -7.14 1.69
C ARG A 41 4.78 -5.92 2.09
N GLU A 42 6.03 -5.83 1.66
CA GLU A 42 6.87 -4.69 1.98
C GLU A 42 6.31 -3.40 1.39
N ALA A 43 5.89 -3.46 0.12
CA ALA A 43 5.31 -2.30 -0.55
C ALA A 43 4.03 -1.85 0.15
N LEU A 44 3.15 -2.80 0.50
CA LEU A 44 1.90 -2.50 1.19
C LEU A 44 2.13 -1.78 2.51
N ASN A 45 3.08 -2.29 3.30
CA ASN A 45 3.38 -1.67 4.59
C ASN A 45 3.84 -0.23 4.41
N GLN A 46 4.70 0.03 3.42
CA GLN A 46 5.17 1.38 3.17
C GLN A 46 4.06 2.28 2.66
N TYR A 47 3.24 1.80 1.74
CA TYR A 47 2.10 2.58 1.25
C TYR A 47 1.16 2.94 2.38
N TYR A 48 0.92 2.01 3.29
CA TYR A 48 0.00 2.26 4.40
C TYR A 48 0.58 3.30 5.37
N VAL A 49 1.85 3.18 5.72
CA VAL A 49 2.52 4.16 6.58
C VAL A 49 2.42 5.55 5.96
N ASP A 50 2.73 5.66 4.67
CA ASP A 50 2.68 6.94 3.97
C ASP A 50 1.25 7.49 3.91
N TYR A 51 0.28 6.61 3.66
CA TYR A 51 -1.12 7.00 3.58
C TYR A 51 -1.61 7.57 4.93
N LYS A 52 -1.27 6.92 6.02
CA LYS A 52 -1.67 7.40 7.35
C LYS A 52 -0.93 8.68 7.74
N ALA A 53 0.33 8.83 7.30
CA ALA A 53 1.07 10.07 7.53
C ALA A 53 0.40 11.26 6.85
N LEU A 54 -0.31 11.03 5.75
CA LEU A 54 -1.07 12.05 5.04
C LEU A 54 -2.51 12.14 5.53
N LEU A 55 -2.81 11.58 6.70
CA LEU A 55 -4.13 11.60 7.31
C LEU A 55 -5.19 10.88 6.46
N GLY A 56 -4.80 9.76 5.87
CA GLY A 56 -5.73 8.92 5.13
C GLY A 56 -6.82 8.34 6.02
N ASN A 57 -7.98 8.04 5.44
CA ASN A 57 -9.15 7.66 6.21
C ASN A 57 -9.14 6.18 6.63
N SER A 58 -10.11 5.82 7.45
CA SER A 58 -10.20 4.50 8.07
C SER A 58 -10.70 3.40 7.13
N TYR A 59 -11.20 3.75 5.95
CA TYR A 59 -11.63 2.75 4.97
C TYR A 59 -10.47 1.80 4.63
N ILE A 60 -9.31 2.37 4.44
CA ILE A 60 -8.11 1.60 4.11
C ILE A 60 -7.65 0.77 5.31
N ASP A 61 -7.87 1.26 6.53
CA ASP A 61 -7.46 0.52 7.74
C ASP A 61 -8.04 -0.90 7.75
N LYS A 62 -9.32 -1.03 7.41
CA LYS A 62 -9.97 -2.34 7.40
C LYS A 62 -9.37 -3.27 6.36
N ARG A 63 -9.06 -2.74 5.18
CA ARG A 63 -8.45 -3.53 4.11
C ARG A 63 -7.04 -3.93 4.48
N TYR A 64 -6.28 -3.00 5.02
CA TYR A 64 -4.92 -3.27 5.46
C TYR A 64 -4.91 -4.36 6.54
N ASN A 65 -5.81 -4.26 7.51
CA ASN A 65 -5.87 -5.26 8.59
C ASN A 65 -6.21 -6.65 8.08
N ARG A 66 -7.05 -6.74 7.05
CA ARG A 66 -7.33 -8.02 6.40
C ARG A 66 -6.11 -8.56 5.68
N MET A 67 -5.45 -7.70 4.90
CA MET A 67 -4.26 -8.08 4.14
C MET A 67 -3.11 -8.48 5.05
N ASP A 68 -3.03 -7.88 6.22
CA ASP A 68 -1.98 -8.18 7.18
C ASP A 68 -2.02 -9.64 7.65
N LYS A 69 -3.17 -10.27 7.54
CA LYS A 69 -3.36 -11.67 7.94
C LYS A 69 -3.16 -12.64 6.80
N TRP A 70 -2.95 -12.16 5.58
CA TRP A 70 -2.78 -13.02 4.43
C TRP A 70 -1.41 -13.68 4.46
N LYS A 71 -1.36 -14.87 3.86
CA LYS A 71 -0.11 -15.62 3.78
C LYS A 71 0.86 -14.92 2.83
N VAL A 72 2.10 -14.78 3.29
CA VAL A 72 3.16 -14.24 2.44
C VAL A 72 3.87 -15.39 1.75
N ILE A 73 4.01 -15.26 0.44
CA ILE A 73 4.71 -16.23 -0.38
C ILE A 73 6.10 -15.68 -0.63
N TYR A 74 7.11 -16.38 -0.14
CA TYR A 74 8.48 -15.96 -0.32
C TYR A 74 9.01 -16.53 -1.62
N ASP A 75 9.71 -15.67 -2.35
CA ASP A 75 10.33 -16.09 -3.60
C ASP A 75 11.60 -16.84 -3.31
N ASP A 76 11.57 -18.14 -3.59
CA ASP A 76 12.79 -18.93 -3.64
C ASP A 76 13.36 -18.81 -5.05
N ASP A 77 13.91 -17.61 -5.35
CA ASP A 77 14.54 -17.42 -6.64
C ASP A 77 15.83 -18.22 -6.66
N PRO A 78 15.94 -19.22 -7.56
CA PRO A 78 17.16 -20.04 -7.62
C PRO A 78 18.42 -19.23 -7.86
N TYR A 79 18.29 -18.08 -8.49
CA TYR A 79 19.45 -17.21 -8.75
C TYR A 79 19.96 -16.55 -7.49
N ASP A 80 19.10 -16.30 -6.51
CA ASP A 80 19.53 -15.73 -5.24
C ASP A 80 20.44 -16.68 -4.49
N ASP A 81 20.16 -17.98 -4.60
CA ASP A 81 20.92 -19.01 -3.90
C ASP A 81 22.29 -19.23 -4.50
N GLU A 82 22.50 -18.83 -5.72
CA GLU A 82 23.77 -19.02 -6.42
C GLU A 82 24.79 -17.96 -6.10
N GLU A 83 24.40 -16.93 -5.41
CA GLU A 83 25.29 -15.85 -5.05
C GLU A 83 25.88 -16.05 -3.69
#